data_6a5d57604a507e7c4592a28a82a59a1d
#
_entry.id   6a5d57604a507e7c4592a28a82a59a1d
#
_cell.length_a   1.000
_cell.length_b   1.000
_cell.length_c   1.000
_cell.angle_alpha   90.00
_cell.angle_beta   90.00
_cell.angle_gamma   90.00
#
_symmetry.space_group_name_H-M   'P 1'
#
loop_
_entity.id
_entity.type
_entity.pdbx_description
1 polymer ?
#
loop_
_entity_poly.entity_id
_entity_poly.type
_entity_poly.pdbx_seq_one_letter_code
_entity_poly.pdbx_strand_id
1 'polypeptide(L)'
;PGYRLGWTCASQNILKKFIFVKQVADLQASSISQIEVSKFIDLYNLDNHVKKINEVYARRRDLMLETMKEEFPEGVEYTYPEGGLFIWVELPKHLDSRIIMKDCLANNVAYVPGGSFFPNGGTENCFRLNYSNMSDDRIVEGIKRIGLVLRKYMAGKQNV
;
A
#
# COMPACT_ATOMS: atom_id res chain seq x y z
N PRO A 1 4.81 11.47 2.78
CA PRO A 1 5.68 10.26 2.76
C PRO A 1 7.07 10.53 2.15
N GLY A 2 7.22 11.51 1.24
CA GLY A 2 8.49 11.80 0.55
C GLY A 2 9.64 12.20 1.47
N TYR A 3 9.39 12.98 2.48
CA TYR A 3 10.40 13.43 3.45
C TYR A 3 10.95 12.34 4.35
N ARG A 4 10.33 11.17 4.39
CA ARG A 4 10.76 10.02 5.21
C ARG A 4 10.90 10.35 6.70
N LEU A 5 10.07 11.25 7.21
CA LEU A 5 9.99 11.59 8.61
C LEU A 5 8.82 10.89 9.28
N GLY A 6 9.02 10.48 10.51
CA GLY A 6 8.02 9.98 11.43
C GLY A 6 8.44 10.30 12.86
N TRP A 7 7.48 10.25 13.76
CA TRP A 7 7.75 10.46 15.18
C TRP A 7 7.16 9.34 16.03
N THR A 8 7.71 9.16 17.21
CA THR A 8 7.20 8.20 18.20
C THR A 8 6.97 8.93 19.53
N CYS A 9 5.76 8.79 20.07
CA CYS A 9 5.43 9.21 21.43
C CYS A 9 5.10 7.96 22.25
N ALA A 10 5.89 7.68 23.28
CA ALA A 10 5.76 6.46 24.08
C ALA A 10 6.32 6.66 25.49
N SER A 11 6.12 5.68 26.38
CA SER A 11 6.73 5.69 27.71
C SER A 11 8.27 5.65 27.62
N GLN A 12 8.95 6.18 28.64
CA GLN A 12 10.41 6.25 28.69
C GLN A 12 11.11 4.88 28.47
N ASN A 13 10.52 3.81 28.97
CA ASN A 13 11.10 2.47 28.81
C ASN A 13 11.08 2.00 27.34
N ILE A 14 10.04 2.36 26.59
CA ILE A 14 9.92 2.08 25.17
C ILE A 14 10.85 3.02 24.39
N LEU A 15 10.83 4.33 24.67
CA LEU A 15 11.66 5.31 23.99
C LEU A 15 13.16 4.98 24.06
N LYS A 16 13.64 4.52 25.21
CA LYS A 16 15.05 4.07 25.34
C LYS A 16 15.42 2.97 24.34
N LYS A 17 14.50 2.05 24.05
CA LYS A 17 14.72 0.99 23.06
C LYS A 17 14.72 1.54 21.63
N PHE A 18 13.79 2.45 21.31
CA PHE A 18 13.78 3.13 20.02
C PHE A 18 15.07 3.93 19.78
N ILE A 19 15.54 4.69 20.76
CA ILE A 19 16.79 5.45 20.67
C ILE A 19 17.96 4.53 20.38
N PHE A 20 18.08 3.41 21.11
CA PHE A 20 19.15 2.43 20.89
C PHE A 20 19.12 1.85 19.47
N VAL A 21 17.95 1.41 19.00
CA VAL A 21 17.78 0.89 17.62
C VAL A 21 18.07 1.97 16.59
N LYS A 22 17.63 3.20 16.81
CA LYS A 22 17.88 4.34 15.93
C LYS A 22 19.37 4.64 15.77
N GLN A 23 20.13 4.59 16.85
CA GLN A 23 21.59 4.80 16.82
C GLN A 23 22.31 3.78 15.94
N VAL A 24 21.81 2.54 15.90
CA VAL A 24 22.39 1.47 15.07
C VAL A 24 21.92 1.56 13.62
N ALA A 25 20.67 1.98 13.40
CA ALA A 25 20.07 1.99 12.07
C ALA A 25 20.58 3.14 11.18
N ASP A 26 20.51 4.39 11.65
CA ASP A 26 20.83 5.58 10.86
C ASP A 26 21.23 6.82 11.68
N LEU A 27 21.40 6.70 12.99
CA LEU A 27 21.66 7.77 13.95
C LEU A 27 20.52 8.78 14.09
N GLN A 28 20.13 9.43 12.99
CA GLN A 28 19.06 10.43 12.98
C GLN A 28 18.42 10.57 11.59
N ALA A 29 17.20 11.10 11.56
CA ALA A 29 16.55 11.52 10.33
C ALA A 29 17.23 12.80 9.77
N SER A 30 17.12 13.03 8.45
CA SER A 30 17.69 14.20 7.78
C SER A 30 17.29 15.51 8.45
N SER A 31 18.29 16.30 8.87
CA SER A 31 18.05 17.61 9.49
C SER A 31 17.41 18.61 8.52
N ILE A 32 17.76 18.55 7.23
CA ILE A 32 17.15 19.38 6.19
C ILE A 32 15.67 19.07 6.09
N SER A 33 15.29 17.80 6.00
CA SER A 33 13.88 17.38 5.96
C SER A 33 13.11 17.84 7.19
N GLN A 34 13.71 17.82 8.37
CA GLN A 34 13.10 18.32 9.60
C GLN A 34 12.85 19.83 9.55
N ILE A 35 13.83 20.60 9.07
CA ILE A 35 13.72 22.06 8.93
C ILE A 35 12.62 22.41 7.90
N GLU A 36 12.60 21.76 6.76
CA GLU A 36 11.59 21.99 5.72
C GLU A 36 10.18 21.68 6.21
N VAL A 37 9.98 20.54 6.89
CA VAL A 37 8.67 20.19 7.46
C VAL A 37 8.26 21.15 8.56
N SER A 38 9.18 21.59 9.45
CA SER A 38 8.91 22.62 10.45
C SER A 38 8.45 23.91 9.80
N LYS A 39 9.19 24.40 8.79
CA LYS A 39 8.80 25.59 8.05
C LYS A 39 7.46 25.47 7.33
N PHE A 40 7.18 24.29 6.77
CA PHE A 40 5.88 24.03 6.16
C PHE A 40 4.75 24.16 7.19
N ILE A 41 4.91 23.60 8.38
CA ILE A 41 3.90 23.67 9.46
C ILE A 41 3.71 25.12 9.92
N ASP A 42 4.81 25.88 10.05
CA ASP A 42 4.77 27.29 10.49
C ASP A 42 4.12 28.22 9.46
N LEU A 43 4.37 28.01 8.16
CA LEU A 43 3.99 28.92 7.09
C LEU A 43 2.68 28.56 6.39
N TYR A 44 2.25 27.30 6.47
CA TYR A 44 1.08 26.78 5.75
C TYR A 44 0.11 26.12 6.71
N ASN A 45 -1.17 26.13 6.34
CA ASN A 45 -2.22 25.50 7.12
C ASN A 45 -2.24 23.97 6.85
N LEU A 46 -1.61 23.22 7.74
CA LEU A 46 -1.52 21.75 7.65
C LEU A 46 -2.90 21.09 7.66
N ASP A 47 -3.83 21.58 8.48
CA ASP A 47 -5.17 20.98 8.61
C ASP A 47 -5.97 21.08 7.29
N ASN A 48 -5.88 22.20 6.61
CA ASN A 48 -6.50 22.37 5.30
C ASN A 48 -5.86 21.46 4.24
N HIS A 49 -4.55 21.27 4.32
CA HIS A 49 -3.85 20.32 3.43
C HIS A 49 -4.28 18.89 3.69
N VAL A 50 -4.39 18.49 4.94
CA VAL A 50 -4.86 17.14 5.35
C VAL A 50 -6.30 16.89 4.89
N LYS A 51 -7.20 17.87 5.06
CA LYS A 51 -8.59 17.75 4.54
C LYS A 51 -8.61 17.48 3.03
N LYS A 52 -7.85 18.27 2.27
CA LYS A 52 -7.75 18.08 0.81
C LYS A 52 -7.19 16.71 0.42
N ILE A 53 -6.17 16.23 1.13
CA ILE A 53 -5.63 14.88 0.91
C ILE A 53 -6.68 13.82 1.20
N ASN A 54 -7.40 13.94 2.32
CA ASN A 54 -8.43 12.97 2.72
C ASN A 54 -9.55 12.87 1.69
N GLU A 55 -10.02 13.99 1.15
CA GLU A 55 -11.04 14.03 0.09
C GLU A 55 -10.56 13.29 -1.18
N VAL A 56 -9.33 13.57 -1.62
CA VAL A 56 -8.74 12.93 -2.81
C VAL A 56 -8.55 11.43 -2.59
N TYR A 57 -8.04 11.04 -1.42
CA TYR A 57 -7.75 9.64 -1.12
C TYR A 57 -9.03 8.82 -0.90
N ALA A 58 -10.04 9.39 -0.24
CA ALA A 58 -11.34 8.74 -0.09
C ALA A 58 -11.95 8.43 -1.46
N ARG A 59 -12.02 9.42 -2.35
CA ARG A 59 -12.54 9.23 -3.71
C ARG A 59 -11.77 8.15 -4.50
N ARG A 60 -10.44 8.18 -4.45
CA ARG A 60 -9.60 7.19 -5.16
C ARG A 60 -9.71 5.78 -4.57
N ARG A 61 -9.82 5.68 -3.24
CA ARG A 61 -10.07 4.42 -2.55
C ARG A 61 -11.40 3.82 -3.02
N ASP A 62 -12.46 4.62 -3.00
CA ASP A 62 -13.79 4.16 -3.36
C ASP A 62 -13.82 3.73 -4.83
N LEU A 63 -13.24 4.51 -5.74
CA LEU A 63 -13.08 4.15 -7.15
C LEU A 63 -12.33 2.83 -7.34
N MET A 64 -11.22 2.64 -6.59
CA MET A 64 -10.45 1.39 -6.67
C MET A 64 -11.27 0.21 -6.17
N LEU A 65 -11.98 0.34 -5.05
CA LEU A 65 -12.84 -0.72 -4.48
C LEU A 65 -14.01 -1.08 -5.40
N GLU A 66 -14.68 -0.09 -6.01
CA GLU A 66 -15.75 -0.32 -6.99
C GLU A 66 -15.21 -1.08 -8.19
N THR A 67 -14.07 -0.65 -8.75
CA THR A 67 -13.46 -1.34 -9.88
C THR A 67 -13.00 -2.76 -9.53
N MET A 68 -12.47 -2.96 -8.33
CA MET A 68 -12.08 -4.30 -7.85
C MET A 68 -13.31 -5.23 -7.74
N LYS A 69 -14.42 -4.72 -7.27
CA LYS A 69 -15.68 -5.47 -7.17
C LYS A 69 -16.18 -5.97 -8.53
N GLU A 70 -15.96 -5.21 -9.59
CA GLU A 70 -16.35 -5.55 -10.96
C GLU A 70 -15.35 -6.49 -11.64
N GLU A 71 -14.06 -6.29 -11.38
CA GLU A 71 -13.00 -6.91 -12.18
C GLU A 71 -12.28 -8.07 -11.51
N PHE A 72 -12.32 -8.19 -10.19
CA PHE A 72 -11.65 -9.29 -9.51
C PHE A 72 -12.54 -10.55 -9.52
N PRO A 73 -11.95 -11.72 -9.79
CA PRO A 73 -12.69 -12.98 -9.79
C PRO A 73 -13.16 -13.37 -8.37
N GLU A 74 -14.19 -14.18 -8.30
CA GLU A 74 -14.68 -14.75 -7.05
C GLU A 74 -13.56 -15.52 -6.31
N GLY A 75 -13.54 -15.41 -4.98
CA GLY A 75 -12.51 -16.02 -4.13
C GLY A 75 -11.28 -15.12 -3.88
N VAL A 76 -11.24 -13.91 -4.43
CA VAL A 76 -10.27 -12.88 -4.05
C VAL A 76 -10.89 -12.01 -2.97
N GLU A 77 -10.24 -11.96 -1.81
CA GLU A 77 -10.66 -11.13 -0.69
C GLU A 77 -9.82 -9.86 -0.60
N TYR A 78 -10.39 -8.77 -0.09
CA TYR A 78 -9.66 -7.52 0.12
C TYR A 78 -10.27 -6.68 1.22
N THR A 79 -9.42 -5.83 1.82
CA THR A 79 -9.83 -4.94 2.90
C THR A 79 -10.63 -3.75 2.38
N TYR A 80 -11.52 -3.23 3.23
CA TYR A 80 -12.24 -1.96 3.05
C TYR A 80 -11.70 -0.94 4.06
N PRO A 81 -10.56 -0.28 3.78
CA PRO A 81 -9.92 0.60 4.76
C PRO A 81 -10.71 1.89 4.97
N GLU A 82 -10.87 2.31 6.23
CA GLU A 82 -11.48 3.60 6.57
C GLU A 82 -10.52 4.78 6.32
N GLY A 83 -9.24 4.52 6.16
CA GLY A 83 -8.21 5.52 5.89
C GLY A 83 -6.88 4.92 5.44
N GLY A 84 -5.85 5.74 5.41
CA GLY A 84 -4.51 5.33 4.96
C GLY A 84 -4.31 5.49 3.46
N LEU A 85 -3.50 4.60 2.87
CA LEU A 85 -3.02 4.70 1.49
C LEU A 85 -3.18 3.38 0.71
N PHE A 86 -3.57 2.30 1.38
CA PHE A 86 -3.41 0.95 0.86
C PHE A 86 -4.65 0.09 1.02
N ILE A 87 -4.88 -0.78 0.04
CA ILE A 87 -5.79 -1.91 0.13
C ILE A 87 -4.93 -3.17 0.20
N TRP A 88 -5.25 -4.07 1.12
CA TRP A 88 -4.67 -5.39 1.23
C TRP A 88 -5.56 -6.38 0.51
N VAL A 89 -4.95 -7.20 -0.33
CA VAL A 89 -5.65 -8.22 -1.14
C VAL A 89 -5.12 -9.59 -0.75
N GLU A 90 -6.03 -10.53 -0.57
CA GLU A 90 -5.73 -11.93 -0.28
C GLU A 90 -6.30 -12.83 -1.37
N LEU A 91 -5.43 -13.61 -1.97
CA LEU A 91 -5.74 -14.61 -2.99
C LEU A 91 -6.02 -15.97 -2.33
N PRO A 92 -6.64 -16.92 -3.02
CA PRO A 92 -6.69 -18.31 -2.58
C PRO A 92 -5.30 -18.84 -2.21
N LYS A 93 -5.21 -19.58 -1.10
CA LYS A 93 -3.94 -20.05 -0.48
C LYS A 93 -2.95 -20.73 -1.41
N HIS A 94 -3.42 -21.28 -2.50
CA HIS A 94 -2.59 -22.01 -3.46
C HIS A 94 -1.90 -21.09 -4.49
N LEU A 95 -2.21 -19.80 -4.51
CA LEU A 95 -1.63 -18.81 -5.41
C LEU A 95 -0.49 -18.08 -4.72
N ASP A 96 0.56 -17.79 -5.49
CA ASP A 96 1.71 -16.99 -5.04
C ASP A 96 1.70 -15.65 -5.75
N SER A 97 1.54 -14.59 -4.98
CA SER A 97 1.49 -13.21 -5.49
C SER A 97 2.80 -12.78 -6.18
N ARG A 98 3.95 -13.35 -5.83
CA ARG A 98 5.23 -13.06 -6.48
C ARG A 98 5.31 -13.65 -7.89
N ILE A 99 4.72 -14.82 -8.08
CA ILE A 99 4.64 -15.46 -9.40
C ILE A 99 3.70 -14.64 -10.29
N ILE A 100 2.51 -14.32 -9.80
CA ILE A 100 1.49 -13.55 -10.53
C ILE A 100 1.99 -12.13 -10.86
N MET A 101 2.83 -11.55 -10.01
CA MET A 101 3.44 -10.23 -10.24
C MET A 101 4.19 -10.14 -11.57
N LYS A 102 4.84 -11.22 -12.01
CA LYS A 102 5.58 -11.22 -13.28
C LYS A 102 4.65 -10.97 -14.46
N ASP A 103 3.49 -11.60 -14.46
CA ASP A 103 2.50 -11.41 -15.51
C ASP A 103 1.80 -10.05 -15.41
N CYS A 104 1.61 -9.54 -14.21
CA CYS A 104 1.13 -8.17 -14.00
C CYS A 104 2.11 -7.14 -14.57
N LEU A 105 3.41 -7.31 -14.34
CA LEU A 105 4.45 -6.44 -14.93
C LEU A 105 4.45 -6.50 -16.46
N ALA A 106 4.30 -7.69 -17.04
CA ALA A 106 4.16 -7.85 -18.50
C ALA A 106 2.91 -7.14 -19.06
N ASN A 107 1.89 -6.92 -18.23
CA ASN A 107 0.69 -6.14 -18.54
C ASN A 107 0.77 -4.68 -18.08
N ASN A 108 1.98 -4.16 -17.80
CA ASN A 108 2.21 -2.77 -17.35
C ASN A 108 1.43 -2.36 -16.10
N VAL A 109 1.28 -3.25 -15.15
CA VAL A 109 0.71 -2.97 -13.83
C VAL A 109 1.58 -3.64 -12.75
N ALA A 110 1.67 -3.00 -11.59
CA ALA A 110 2.46 -3.47 -10.47
C ALA A 110 1.71 -3.34 -9.15
N TYR A 111 2.00 -4.24 -8.23
CA TYR A 111 1.60 -4.17 -6.83
C TYR A 111 2.79 -4.55 -5.92
N VAL A 112 2.63 -4.55 -4.63
CA VAL A 112 3.68 -5.01 -3.71
C VAL A 112 3.27 -6.38 -3.16
N PRO A 113 4.01 -7.47 -3.49
CA PRO A 113 3.74 -8.78 -2.92
C PRO A 113 3.80 -8.77 -1.40
N GLY A 114 2.85 -9.44 -0.76
CA GLY A 114 2.63 -9.35 0.68
C GLY A 114 3.58 -10.17 1.54
N GLY A 115 4.21 -11.20 1.00
CA GLY A 115 5.06 -12.13 1.76
C GLY A 115 6.17 -11.44 2.56
N SER A 116 6.73 -10.35 2.06
CA SER A 116 7.77 -9.58 2.77
C SER A 116 7.29 -8.80 4.01
N PHE A 117 5.97 -8.70 4.22
CA PHE A 117 5.40 -8.07 5.42
C PHE A 117 5.21 -9.06 6.59
N PHE A 118 5.47 -10.34 6.37
CA PHE A 118 5.39 -11.38 7.39
C PHE A 118 6.80 -11.76 7.88
N PRO A 119 7.19 -11.39 9.10
CA PRO A 119 8.56 -11.59 9.58
C PRO A 119 8.96 -13.08 9.67
N ASN A 120 7.98 -13.96 9.85
CA ASN A 120 8.19 -15.41 9.92
C ASN A 120 7.93 -16.13 8.59
N GLY A 121 7.62 -15.40 7.50
CA GLY A 121 7.28 -15.98 6.21
C GLY A 121 5.94 -16.74 6.22
N GLY A 122 5.72 -17.56 5.20
CA GLY A 122 4.61 -18.52 5.15
C GLY A 122 3.30 -18.00 4.55
N THR A 123 3.20 -16.74 4.17
CA THR A 123 2.00 -16.16 3.55
C THR A 123 2.38 -15.46 2.25
N GLU A 124 2.25 -16.18 1.13
CA GLU A 124 2.66 -15.68 -0.19
C GLU A 124 1.46 -15.29 -1.08
N ASN A 125 0.25 -15.60 -0.65
CA ASN A 125 -1.00 -15.39 -1.41
C ASN A 125 -1.59 -13.98 -1.24
N CYS A 126 -0.84 -13.01 -0.80
CA CYS A 126 -1.36 -11.66 -0.57
C CYS A 126 -0.51 -10.58 -1.25
N PHE A 127 -1.11 -9.42 -1.48
CA PHE A 127 -0.42 -8.25 -2.02
C PHE A 127 -1.10 -6.95 -1.59
N ARG A 128 -0.36 -5.86 -1.73
CA ARG A 128 -0.79 -4.52 -1.34
C ARG A 128 -0.91 -3.61 -2.56
N LEU A 129 -2.04 -2.94 -2.68
CA LEU A 129 -2.31 -1.89 -3.66
C LEU A 129 -2.23 -0.51 -3.02
N ASN A 130 -1.83 0.50 -3.79
CA ASN A 130 -1.77 1.89 -3.37
C ASN A 130 -2.71 2.74 -4.22
N TYR A 131 -3.60 3.51 -3.59
CA TYR A 131 -4.54 4.40 -4.27
C TYR A 131 -4.17 5.88 -4.18
N SER A 132 -3.06 6.24 -3.52
CA SER A 132 -2.75 7.65 -3.22
C SER A 132 -2.14 8.44 -4.37
N ASN A 133 -1.47 7.79 -5.33
CA ASN A 133 -0.61 8.47 -6.29
C ASN A 133 -1.18 8.56 -7.71
N MET A 134 -1.82 7.52 -8.22
CA MET A 134 -2.26 7.46 -9.61
C MET A 134 -3.51 8.31 -9.88
N SER A 135 -3.68 8.75 -11.14
CA SER A 135 -4.93 9.35 -11.60
C SER A 135 -6.06 8.32 -11.63
N ASP A 136 -7.30 8.79 -11.63
CA ASP A 136 -8.49 7.96 -11.59
C ASP A 136 -8.51 6.94 -12.75
N ASP A 137 -8.23 7.41 -13.98
CA ASP A 137 -8.17 6.54 -15.18
C ASP A 137 -7.12 5.44 -15.04
N ARG A 138 -5.96 5.77 -14.45
CA ARG A 138 -4.89 4.79 -14.22
C ARG A 138 -5.22 3.80 -13.11
N ILE A 139 -6.00 4.21 -12.11
CA ILE A 139 -6.51 3.29 -11.08
C ILE A 139 -7.43 2.26 -11.73
N VAL A 140 -8.43 2.71 -12.50
CA VAL A 140 -9.37 1.83 -13.19
C VAL A 140 -8.65 0.87 -14.13
N GLU A 141 -7.79 1.40 -14.99
CA GLU A 141 -7.05 0.57 -15.94
C GLU A 141 -6.11 -0.43 -15.25
N GLY A 142 -5.42 -0.02 -14.20
CA GLY A 142 -4.54 -0.90 -13.43
C GLY A 142 -5.29 -2.07 -12.79
N ILE A 143 -6.44 -1.81 -12.19
CA ILE A 143 -7.28 -2.84 -11.56
C ILE A 143 -7.84 -3.80 -12.63
N LYS A 144 -8.27 -3.32 -13.80
CA LYS A 144 -8.70 -4.15 -14.93
C LYS A 144 -7.61 -5.12 -15.37
N ARG A 145 -6.38 -4.63 -15.50
CA ARG A 145 -5.23 -5.45 -15.88
C ARG A 145 -4.91 -6.53 -14.84
N ILE A 146 -4.95 -6.18 -13.56
CA ILE A 146 -4.78 -7.15 -12.47
C ILE A 146 -5.89 -8.19 -12.52
N GLY A 147 -7.15 -7.79 -12.64
CA GLY A 147 -8.30 -8.68 -12.74
C GLY A 147 -8.19 -9.65 -13.91
N LEU A 148 -7.72 -9.18 -15.09
CA LEU A 148 -7.47 -10.03 -16.25
C LEU A 148 -6.42 -11.12 -15.95
N VAL A 149 -5.33 -10.76 -15.29
CA VAL A 149 -4.27 -11.72 -14.90
C VAL A 149 -4.80 -12.70 -13.86
N LEU A 150 -5.48 -12.22 -12.83
CA LEU A 150 -6.04 -13.07 -11.77
C LEU A 150 -7.03 -14.10 -12.33
N ARG A 151 -7.91 -13.71 -13.25
CA ARG A 151 -8.85 -14.63 -13.91
C ARG A 151 -8.12 -15.79 -14.63
N LYS A 152 -6.97 -15.53 -15.28
CA LYS A 152 -6.17 -16.60 -15.91
C LYS A 152 -5.63 -17.60 -14.89
N TYR A 153 -5.11 -17.12 -13.78
CA TYR A 153 -4.56 -17.99 -12.73
C TYR A 153 -5.64 -18.81 -12.01
N MET A 154 -6.83 -18.26 -11.85
CA MET A 154 -7.95 -18.94 -11.21
C MET A 154 -8.66 -19.91 -12.15
N ALA A 155 -8.73 -19.63 -13.44
CA ALA A 155 -9.31 -20.55 -14.44
C ALA A 155 -8.39 -21.75 -14.73
N GLY A 156 -7.09 -21.62 -14.61
CA GLY A 156 -6.11 -22.67 -14.92
C GLY A 156 -6.13 -23.88 -13.99
N LYS A 157 -6.94 -23.89 -12.93
CA LYS A 157 -7.09 -25.02 -11.97
C LYS A 157 -8.40 -25.82 -12.09
N GLN A 158 -9.23 -25.52 -13.08
CA GLN A 158 -10.40 -26.39 -13.34
C GLN A 158 -10.07 -27.64 -14.19
N ASN A 159 -8.80 -27.83 -14.59
CA ASN A 159 -8.36 -28.92 -15.47
C ASN A 159 -7.20 -29.77 -14.89
N VAL A 160 -7.23 -30.12 -13.60
CA VAL A 160 -6.38 -31.20 -13.05
C VAL A 160 -7.20 -32.08 -12.11
#